data_cbfede1c8abf794094ad662f89fbd61f
#
_entry.id   cbfede1c8abf794094ad662f89fbd61f
#
_cell.length_a   1.000
_cell.length_b   1.000
_cell.length_c   1.000
_cell.angle_alpha   90.00
_cell.angle_beta   90.00
_cell.angle_gamma   90.00
#
_symmetry.space_group_name_H-M   'P 1'
#
loop_
_entity.id
_entity.type
_entity.pdbx_description
1 polymer ?
#
loop_
_entity_poly.entity_id
_entity_poly.type
_entity_poly.pdbx_seq_one_letter_code
_entity_poly.pdbx_strand_id
1 'polypeptide(L)'
;MRGAVAVLVATATALGIPAARAGVPRIEGPFGTGAAAVWLVQPPGPVQAIVVFGHGWKEAPPSAGAPWVDQFRPWLDHLARRGDAVIFPRYQVGGDATGTARALAFRAGLLTAFARMPDRPVPVIAFGYSYGASLAVAYAANASAWQLPAPTAVDIVFPAPPIPGFPLPHLARTTRVLVQVGDADTVAGRAGADAFWQWLGGASPFRSYTVVRSHGAFVAEHAAPKETTAAARAAFWVPLDRLIAEAAVSP
;
A
#
# COMPACT_ATOMS: atom_id res chain seq x y z
N MET A 1 -5.68 56.65 12.64
CA MET A 1 -6.24 55.28 12.63
C MET A 1 -5.10 54.27 12.38
N ARG A 2 -4.68 53.57 13.42
CA ARG A 2 -3.62 52.53 13.28
C ARG A 2 -4.32 51.18 13.23
N GLY A 3 -4.28 50.51 12.07
CA GLY A 3 -4.83 49.17 11.89
C GLY A 3 -3.89 48.13 12.49
N ALA A 4 -4.38 47.33 13.43
CA ALA A 4 -3.68 46.17 13.96
C ALA A 4 -3.79 45.03 12.98
N VAL A 5 -2.66 44.51 12.49
CA VAL A 5 -2.57 43.27 11.70
C VAL A 5 -2.52 42.11 12.69
N ALA A 6 -3.56 41.31 12.71
CA ALA A 6 -3.57 40.06 13.48
C ALA A 6 -2.81 39.01 12.70
N VAL A 7 -1.68 38.58 13.22
CA VAL A 7 -0.92 37.42 12.70
C VAL A 7 -1.57 36.17 13.25
N LEU A 8 -2.25 35.40 12.39
CA LEU A 8 -2.72 34.04 12.72
C LEU A 8 -1.51 33.11 12.71
N VAL A 9 -1.06 32.69 13.88
CA VAL A 9 -0.08 31.60 14.02
C VAL A 9 -0.84 30.28 13.92
N ALA A 10 -0.75 29.63 12.76
CA ALA A 10 -1.24 28.26 12.59
C ALA A 10 -0.31 27.31 13.37
N THR A 11 -0.75 26.81 14.49
CA THR A 11 -0.09 25.73 15.22
C THR A 11 -0.28 24.42 14.42
N ALA A 12 0.76 24.00 13.72
CA ALA A 12 0.82 22.68 13.14
C ALA A 12 0.85 21.65 14.28
N THR A 13 -0.28 21.00 14.53
CA THR A 13 -0.33 19.82 15.40
C THR A 13 0.49 18.72 14.77
N ALA A 14 1.64 18.40 15.35
CA ALA A 14 2.44 17.26 14.94
C ALA A 14 1.60 15.99 15.16
N LEU A 15 1.14 15.37 14.08
CA LEU A 15 0.50 14.05 14.11
C LEU A 15 1.53 13.08 14.67
N GLY A 16 1.38 12.72 15.93
CA GLY A 16 2.26 11.79 16.62
C GLY A 16 2.19 10.42 15.96
N ILE A 17 3.30 9.99 15.35
CA ILE A 17 3.44 8.61 14.85
C ILE A 17 3.36 7.69 16.07
N PRO A 18 2.43 6.72 16.13
CA PRO A 18 2.32 5.82 17.28
C PRO A 18 3.64 5.11 17.54
N ALA A 19 4.07 5.07 18.80
CA ALA A 19 5.27 4.33 19.20
C ALA A 19 5.10 2.83 18.92
N ALA A 20 6.17 2.17 18.47
CA ALA A 20 6.19 0.72 18.29
C ALA A 20 5.84 0.00 19.59
N ARG A 21 4.95 -0.99 19.51
CA ARG A 21 4.51 -1.77 20.67
C ARG A 21 5.48 -2.88 21.01
N ALA A 22 5.68 -3.14 22.30
CA ALA A 22 6.39 -4.32 22.75
C ALA A 22 5.61 -5.59 22.37
N GLY A 23 6.32 -6.59 21.82
CA GLY A 23 5.74 -7.85 21.38
C GLY A 23 6.20 -8.22 19.97
N VAL A 24 5.96 -9.47 19.60
CA VAL A 24 6.35 -10.03 18.30
C VAL A 24 5.12 -10.10 17.41
N PRO A 25 5.13 -9.48 16.22
CA PRO A 25 4.10 -9.69 15.23
C PRO A 25 3.94 -11.16 14.87
N ARG A 26 2.71 -11.62 14.63
CA ARG A 26 2.43 -13.00 14.22
C ARG A 26 2.05 -13.04 12.75
N ILE A 27 2.67 -13.94 12.00
CA ILE A 27 2.21 -14.28 10.65
C ILE A 27 1.32 -15.50 10.73
N GLU A 28 0.15 -15.38 10.15
CA GLU A 28 -0.86 -16.43 10.07
C GLU A 28 -1.15 -16.73 8.61
N GLY A 29 -1.39 -18.00 8.31
CA GLY A 29 -1.66 -18.42 6.93
C GLY A 29 -0.58 -19.38 6.36
N PRO A 30 -0.64 -19.69 5.05
CA PRO A 30 -1.61 -19.11 4.11
C PRO A 30 -3.04 -19.57 4.38
N PHE A 31 -3.99 -18.65 4.26
CA PHE A 31 -5.41 -18.95 4.15
C PHE A 31 -5.80 -19.00 2.67
N GLY A 32 -6.65 -19.95 2.30
CA GLY A 32 -6.95 -20.20 0.89
C GLY A 32 -5.81 -20.96 0.17
N THR A 33 -5.95 -21.15 -1.14
CA THR A 33 -5.02 -21.95 -1.95
C THR A 33 -4.62 -21.24 -3.24
N GLY A 34 -3.54 -21.70 -3.86
CA GLY A 34 -3.10 -21.22 -5.16
C GLY A 34 -2.83 -19.71 -5.18
N ALA A 35 -3.30 -19.02 -6.21
CA ALA A 35 -3.15 -17.57 -6.35
C ALA A 35 -4.01 -16.78 -5.36
N ALA A 36 -5.10 -17.38 -4.83
CA ALA A 36 -5.95 -16.75 -3.83
C ALA A 36 -5.44 -16.90 -2.39
N ALA A 37 -4.29 -17.53 -2.19
CA ALA A 37 -3.68 -17.64 -0.86
C ALA A 37 -3.35 -16.25 -0.29
N VAL A 38 -3.55 -16.08 1.02
CA VAL A 38 -3.31 -14.82 1.72
C VAL A 38 -2.69 -15.09 3.09
N TRP A 39 -1.77 -14.23 3.49
CA TRP A 39 -1.20 -14.19 4.84
C TRP A 39 -1.71 -12.96 5.58
N LEU A 40 -1.82 -13.09 6.89
CA LEU A 40 -2.12 -12.01 7.81
C LEU A 40 -0.91 -11.78 8.71
N VAL A 41 -0.49 -10.53 8.85
CA VAL A 41 0.50 -10.15 9.86
C VAL A 41 -0.25 -9.37 10.94
N GLN A 42 -0.35 -9.99 12.11
CA GLN A 42 -1.12 -9.45 13.23
C GLN A 42 -0.23 -8.64 14.16
N PRO A 43 -0.68 -7.45 14.58
CA PRO A 43 0.02 -6.67 15.59
C PRO A 43 -0.03 -7.37 16.97
N PRO A 44 0.92 -7.08 17.87
CA PRO A 44 0.93 -7.61 19.24
C PRO A 44 -0.17 -7.02 20.15
N GLY A 45 -1.02 -6.18 19.62
CA GLY A 45 -2.10 -5.49 20.35
C GLY A 45 -3.30 -5.21 19.46
N PRO A 46 -4.22 -4.35 19.89
CA PRO A 46 -5.40 -4.00 19.09
C PRO A 46 -5.01 -3.42 17.73
N VAL A 47 -5.71 -3.86 16.69
CA VAL A 47 -5.55 -3.34 15.32
C VAL A 47 -5.94 -1.87 15.26
N GLN A 48 -5.09 -1.00 14.71
CA GLN A 48 -5.33 0.43 14.54
C GLN A 48 -5.66 0.81 13.10
N ALA A 49 -5.06 0.11 12.14
CA ALA A 49 -5.36 0.20 10.72
C ALA A 49 -5.17 -1.17 10.06
N ILE A 50 -5.73 -1.33 8.86
CA ILE A 50 -5.49 -2.51 8.02
C ILE A 50 -4.76 -2.05 6.78
N VAL A 51 -3.59 -2.64 6.51
CA VAL A 51 -2.81 -2.39 5.30
C VAL A 51 -2.94 -3.59 4.37
N VAL A 52 -3.58 -3.42 3.24
CA VAL A 52 -3.54 -4.39 2.14
C VAL A 52 -2.24 -4.17 1.37
N PHE A 53 -1.33 -5.13 1.43
CA PHE A 53 0.02 -5.02 0.89
C PHE A 53 0.17 -5.82 -0.42
N GLY A 54 0.08 -5.15 -1.56
CA GLY A 54 0.30 -5.72 -2.90
C GLY A 54 1.79 -5.74 -3.25
N HIS A 55 2.39 -6.94 -3.32
CA HIS A 55 3.80 -7.11 -3.73
C HIS A 55 4.00 -6.99 -5.24
N GLY A 56 5.26 -6.86 -5.72
CA GLY A 56 5.58 -6.84 -7.14
C GLY A 56 5.39 -8.22 -7.81
N TRP A 57 5.23 -8.20 -9.14
CA TRP A 57 5.14 -9.41 -9.92
C TRP A 57 6.46 -10.19 -9.91
N LYS A 58 6.38 -11.52 -9.98
CA LYS A 58 7.51 -12.42 -10.07
C LYS A 58 7.28 -13.45 -11.18
N GLU A 59 8.28 -13.66 -11.99
CA GLU A 59 8.25 -14.64 -13.08
C GLU A 59 8.25 -16.08 -12.56
N ALA A 60 8.99 -16.33 -11.50
CA ALA A 60 9.07 -17.65 -10.87
C ALA A 60 8.41 -17.66 -9.49
N PRO A 61 7.72 -18.74 -9.10
CA PRO A 61 7.29 -18.90 -7.72
C PRO A 61 8.52 -18.91 -6.80
N PRO A 62 8.39 -18.48 -5.54
CA PRO A 62 9.45 -18.67 -4.57
C PRO A 62 9.76 -20.16 -4.46
N SER A 63 11.04 -20.49 -4.24
CA SER A 63 11.47 -21.86 -3.96
C SER A 63 10.58 -22.47 -2.88
N ALA A 64 10.29 -23.76 -3.00
CA ALA A 64 9.46 -24.49 -2.05
C ALA A 64 9.95 -24.20 -0.61
N GLY A 65 9.13 -23.57 0.22
CA GLY A 65 9.44 -23.29 1.61
C GLY A 65 9.64 -21.82 1.98
N ALA A 66 9.84 -20.91 1.04
CA ALA A 66 9.95 -19.46 1.33
C ALA A 66 8.68 -18.74 0.86
N PRO A 67 7.76 -18.37 1.76
CA PRO A 67 6.59 -17.58 1.40
C PRO A 67 7.02 -16.22 0.82
N TRP A 68 6.27 -15.70 -0.16
CA TRP A 68 6.56 -14.37 -0.73
C TRP A 68 6.52 -13.26 0.30
N VAL A 69 5.79 -13.48 1.38
CA VAL A 69 5.71 -12.60 2.55
C VAL A 69 7.09 -12.36 3.18
N ASP A 70 8.01 -13.34 3.14
CA ASP A 70 9.34 -13.21 3.76
C ASP A 70 10.22 -12.16 3.08
N GLN A 71 10.00 -11.89 1.80
CA GLN A 71 10.75 -10.85 1.08
C GLN A 71 10.51 -9.44 1.66
N PHE A 72 9.32 -9.21 2.20
CA PHE A 72 8.94 -7.93 2.78
C PHE A 72 8.86 -7.98 4.31
N ARG A 73 9.28 -9.10 4.92
CA ARG A 73 9.14 -9.38 6.34
C ARG A 73 9.54 -8.21 7.25
N PRO A 74 10.69 -7.53 7.06
CA PRO A 74 11.07 -6.40 7.92
C PRO A 74 10.08 -5.23 7.85
N TRP A 75 9.50 -4.97 6.67
CA TRP A 75 8.50 -3.90 6.51
C TRP A 75 7.15 -4.29 7.12
N LEU A 76 6.72 -5.53 6.89
CA LEU A 76 5.48 -6.06 7.47
C LEU A 76 5.53 -6.08 9.00
N ASP A 77 6.67 -6.49 9.56
CA ASP A 77 6.92 -6.46 11.01
C ASP A 77 6.94 -5.02 11.56
N HIS A 78 7.48 -4.06 10.81
CA HIS A 78 7.45 -2.65 11.16
C HIS A 78 6.00 -2.15 11.28
N LEU A 79 5.17 -2.36 10.26
CA LEU A 79 3.76 -1.98 10.27
C LEU A 79 3.02 -2.63 11.44
N ALA A 80 3.20 -3.94 11.65
CA ALA A 80 2.53 -4.64 12.73
C ALA A 80 2.94 -4.15 14.12
N ARG A 81 4.23 -3.82 14.35
CA ARG A 81 4.67 -3.22 15.63
C ARG A 81 4.06 -1.83 15.87
N ARG A 82 3.63 -1.14 14.85
CA ARG A 82 2.91 0.14 14.96
C ARG A 82 1.44 -0.04 15.31
N GLY A 83 0.94 -1.28 15.24
CA GLY A 83 -0.47 -1.62 15.50
C GLY A 83 -1.28 -1.85 14.22
N ASP A 84 -0.65 -1.88 13.06
CA ASP A 84 -1.34 -2.09 11.80
C ASP A 84 -1.41 -3.59 11.50
N ALA A 85 -2.60 -4.12 11.20
CA ALA A 85 -2.72 -5.46 10.65
C ALA A 85 -2.40 -5.42 9.15
N VAL A 86 -1.61 -6.39 8.65
CA VAL A 86 -1.29 -6.43 7.23
C VAL A 86 -1.95 -7.64 6.58
N ILE A 87 -2.65 -7.42 5.48
CA ILE A 87 -3.17 -8.43 4.57
C ILE A 87 -2.20 -8.53 3.40
N PHE A 88 -1.59 -9.70 3.20
CA PHE A 88 -0.61 -9.95 2.15
C PHE A 88 -1.12 -11.02 1.17
N PRO A 89 -1.83 -10.65 0.09
CA PRO A 89 -2.35 -11.58 -0.91
C PRO A 89 -1.24 -12.07 -1.83
N ARG A 90 -1.28 -13.35 -2.19
CA ARG A 90 -0.33 -13.96 -3.15
C ARG A 90 -0.58 -13.53 -4.60
N TYR A 91 -1.84 -13.48 -5.04
CA TYR A 91 -2.41 -13.16 -6.35
C TYR A 91 -1.82 -13.86 -7.59
N GLN A 92 -0.75 -14.62 -7.50
CA GLN A 92 -0.13 -15.36 -8.60
C GLN A 92 0.52 -16.66 -8.12
N VAL A 93 0.60 -17.68 -8.99
CA VAL A 93 1.32 -18.95 -8.77
C VAL A 93 2.32 -19.26 -9.88
N GLY A 94 2.38 -18.43 -10.91
CA GLY A 94 3.28 -18.55 -12.06
C GLY A 94 3.13 -17.34 -12.98
N GLY A 95 3.85 -17.35 -14.12
CA GLY A 95 3.88 -16.26 -15.08
C GLY A 95 2.63 -16.08 -15.93
N ASP A 96 1.84 -17.14 -16.11
CA ASP A 96 0.90 -17.27 -17.24
C ASP A 96 -0.49 -16.69 -17.01
N ALA A 97 -0.82 -16.24 -15.78
CA ALA A 97 -2.14 -15.67 -15.51
C ALA A 97 -2.32 -14.30 -16.17
N THR A 98 -3.50 -14.07 -16.75
CA THR A 98 -3.87 -12.74 -17.26
C THR A 98 -3.95 -11.71 -16.14
N GLY A 99 -3.89 -10.42 -16.49
CA GLY A 99 -4.07 -9.33 -15.53
C GLY A 99 -5.40 -9.43 -14.77
N THR A 100 -6.49 -9.73 -15.48
CA THR A 100 -7.81 -9.96 -14.88
C THR A 100 -7.81 -11.13 -13.92
N ALA A 101 -7.20 -12.27 -14.28
CA ALA A 101 -7.13 -13.44 -13.39
C ALA A 101 -6.37 -13.12 -12.10
N ARG A 102 -5.27 -12.34 -12.18
CA ARG A 102 -4.53 -11.88 -11.00
C ARG A 102 -5.37 -10.95 -10.12
N ALA A 103 -6.14 -10.03 -10.72
CA ALA A 103 -7.03 -9.14 -9.97
C ALA A 103 -8.14 -9.93 -9.25
N LEU A 104 -8.72 -10.95 -9.91
CA LEU A 104 -9.71 -11.81 -9.28
C LEU A 104 -9.14 -12.69 -8.17
N ALA A 105 -7.91 -13.19 -8.34
CA ALA A 105 -7.20 -13.93 -7.29
C ALA A 105 -6.87 -13.02 -6.10
N PHE A 106 -6.44 -11.78 -6.35
CA PHE A 106 -6.22 -10.76 -5.32
C PHE A 106 -7.50 -10.49 -4.54
N ARG A 107 -8.63 -10.25 -5.24
CA ARG A 107 -9.95 -10.10 -4.63
C ARG A 107 -10.31 -11.29 -3.74
N ALA A 108 -10.15 -12.52 -4.23
CA ALA A 108 -10.48 -13.72 -3.47
C ALA A 108 -9.66 -13.85 -2.18
N GLY A 109 -8.35 -13.52 -2.25
CA GLY A 109 -7.50 -13.43 -1.08
C GLY A 109 -7.98 -12.38 -0.09
N LEU A 110 -8.37 -11.19 -0.57
CA LEU A 110 -8.90 -10.12 0.28
C LEU A 110 -10.20 -10.54 0.98
N LEU A 111 -11.16 -11.15 0.26
CA LEU A 111 -12.39 -11.66 0.88
C LEU A 111 -12.09 -12.65 2.00
N THR A 112 -11.16 -13.56 1.76
CA THR A 112 -10.72 -14.55 2.77
C THR A 112 -10.08 -13.88 3.98
N ALA A 113 -9.30 -12.83 3.78
CA ALA A 113 -8.60 -12.10 4.83
C ALA A 113 -9.55 -11.22 5.65
N PHE A 114 -10.38 -10.40 5.00
CA PHE A 114 -11.30 -9.50 5.70
C PHE A 114 -12.33 -10.26 6.54
N ALA A 115 -12.75 -11.45 6.13
CA ALA A 115 -13.59 -12.32 6.96
C ALA A 115 -12.94 -12.76 8.29
N ARG A 116 -11.63 -12.51 8.46
CA ARG A 116 -10.83 -12.84 9.66
C ARG A 116 -10.38 -11.59 10.43
N MET A 117 -10.65 -10.41 9.89
CA MET A 117 -10.33 -9.15 10.57
C MET A 117 -11.36 -8.85 11.66
N PRO A 118 -10.99 -8.09 12.70
CA PRO A 118 -11.92 -7.68 13.73
C PRO A 118 -13.06 -6.84 13.14
N ASP A 119 -14.28 -7.10 13.58
CA ASP A 119 -15.48 -6.32 13.22
C ASP A 119 -15.52 -5.01 13.99
N ARG A 120 -14.62 -4.09 13.61
CA ARG A 120 -14.60 -2.72 14.12
C ARG A 120 -14.12 -1.78 13.03
N PRO A 121 -14.66 -0.55 12.97
CA PRO A 121 -14.22 0.43 11.98
C PRO A 121 -12.79 0.87 12.27
N VAL A 122 -11.86 0.51 11.39
CA VAL A 122 -10.48 1.00 11.35
C VAL A 122 -10.17 1.43 9.92
N PRO A 123 -9.30 2.42 9.70
CA PRO A 123 -8.92 2.82 8.35
C PRO A 123 -8.29 1.64 7.60
N VAL A 124 -8.61 1.55 6.32
CA VAL A 124 -8.01 0.59 5.40
C VAL A 124 -7.13 1.34 4.41
N ILE A 125 -5.91 0.89 4.26
CA ILE A 125 -4.93 1.45 3.34
C ILE A 125 -4.58 0.40 2.29
N ALA A 126 -4.69 0.75 1.00
CA ALA A 126 -4.22 -0.08 -0.08
C ALA A 126 -2.80 0.36 -0.46
N PHE A 127 -1.81 -0.44 -0.09
CA PHE A 127 -0.43 -0.27 -0.51
C PHE A 127 -0.11 -1.22 -1.66
N GLY A 128 0.63 -0.73 -2.66
CA GLY A 128 1.10 -1.58 -3.74
C GLY A 128 2.46 -1.16 -4.29
N TYR A 129 3.30 -2.16 -4.56
CA TYR A 129 4.58 -2.01 -5.21
C TYR A 129 4.58 -2.69 -6.58
N SER A 130 5.06 -1.99 -7.63
CA SER A 130 5.16 -2.52 -8.99
C SER A 130 3.79 -3.00 -9.50
N TYR A 131 3.65 -4.25 -9.92
CA TYR A 131 2.36 -4.82 -10.31
C TYR A 131 1.32 -4.82 -9.17
N GLY A 132 1.76 -4.99 -7.93
CA GLY A 132 0.90 -4.86 -6.75
C GLY A 132 0.26 -3.49 -6.60
N ALA A 133 0.90 -2.44 -7.15
CA ALA A 133 0.31 -1.10 -7.21
C ALA A 133 -0.91 -1.05 -8.11
N SER A 134 -0.85 -1.71 -9.29
CA SER A 134 -2.01 -1.82 -10.19
C SER A 134 -3.16 -2.59 -9.53
N LEU A 135 -2.85 -3.62 -8.73
CA LEU A 135 -3.85 -4.37 -7.95
C LEU A 135 -4.43 -3.56 -6.79
N ALA A 136 -3.62 -2.77 -6.09
CA ALA A 136 -4.07 -1.88 -5.02
C ALA A 136 -5.06 -0.83 -5.55
N VAL A 137 -4.77 -0.23 -6.72
CA VAL A 137 -5.69 0.70 -7.39
C VAL A 137 -6.94 -0.03 -7.87
N ALA A 138 -6.81 -1.23 -8.46
CA ALA A 138 -7.96 -2.03 -8.88
C ALA A 138 -8.88 -2.37 -7.71
N TYR A 139 -8.32 -2.73 -6.56
CA TYR A 139 -9.07 -2.94 -5.32
C TYR A 139 -9.78 -1.65 -4.87
N ALA A 140 -9.05 -0.57 -4.73
CA ALA A 140 -9.62 0.69 -4.24
C ALA A 140 -10.77 1.19 -5.12
N ALA A 141 -10.61 1.09 -6.45
CA ALA A 141 -11.60 1.49 -7.43
C ALA A 141 -12.85 0.57 -7.43
N ASN A 142 -12.70 -0.71 -7.10
CA ASN A 142 -13.78 -1.70 -7.17
C ASN A 142 -14.24 -2.20 -5.79
N ALA A 143 -13.82 -1.60 -4.68
CA ALA A 143 -14.07 -2.10 -3.35
C ALA A 143 -15.57 -2.39 -3.09
N SER A 144 -16.45 -1.47 -3.45
CA SER A 144 -17.91 -1.65 -3.33
C SER A 144 -18.41 -2.83 -4.17
N ALA A 145 -18.03 -2.90 -5.45
CA ALA A 145 -18.43 -4.01 -6.34
C ALA A 145 -17.85 -5.37 -5.89
N TRP A 146 -16.73 -5.33 -5.17
CA TRP A 146 -16.10 -6.51 -4.58
C TRP A 146 -16.68 -6.88 -3.22
N GLN A 147 -17.55 -6.07 -2.65
CA GLN A 147 -18.09 -6.22 -1.30
C GLN A 147 -16.98 -6.24 -0.23
N LEU A 148 -16.02 -5.34 -0.39
CA LEU A 148 -14.87 -5.16 0.49
C LEU A 148 -14.87 -3.76 1.09
N PRO A 149 -14.26 -3.55 2.27
CA PRO A 149 -14.08 -2.22 2.83
C PRO A 149 -13.32 -1.31 1.84
N ALA A 150 -13.84 -0.11 1.61
CA ALA A 150 -13.18 0.85 0.73
C ALA A 150 -11.95 1.44 1.41
N PRO A 151 -10.78 1.47 0.75
CA PRO A 151 -9.60 2.10 1.30
C PRO A 151 -9.79 3.62 1.47
N THR A 152 -9.40 4.13 2.62
CA THR A 152 -9.34 5.58 2.91
C THR A 152 -8.09 6.21 2.32
N ALA A 153 -7.06 5.39 2.05
CA ALA A 153 -5.83 5.83 1.40
C ALA A 153 -5.24 4.76 0.48
N VAL A 154 -4.52 5.21 -0.54
CA VAL A 154 -3.81 4.37 -1.52
C VAL A 154 -2.39 4.88 -1.66
N ASP A 155 -1.39 4.02 -1.48
CA ASP A 155 0.02 4.29 -1.76
C ASP A 155 0.52 3.36 -2.87
N ILE A 156 0.94 3.92 -3.99
CA ILE A 156 1.45 3.17 -5.13
C ILE A 156 2.90 3.53 -5.40
N VAL A 157 3.77 2.55 -5.21
CA VAL A 157 5.22 2.68 -5.31
C VAL A 157 5.70 2.00 -6.58
N PHE A 158 6.34 2.76 -7.47
CA PHE A 158 6.92 2.28 -8.74
C PHE A 158 5.90 1.47 -9.57
N PRO A 159 4.70 2.02 -9.81
CA PRO A 159 3.57 1.25 -10.31
C PRO A 159 3.79 0.76 -11.74
N ALA A 160 3.47 -0.52 -11.97
CA ALA A 160 3.21 -1.01 -13.32
C ALA A 160 1.98 -0.29 -13.91
N PRO A 161 1.79 -0.30 -15.24
CA PRO A 161 0.61 0.28 -15.87
C PRO A 161 -0.72 -0.30 -15.36
N PRO A 162 -1.84 0.43 -15.52
CA PRO A 162 -3.17 -0.13 -15.27
C PRO A 162 -3.36 -1.47 -15.95
N ILE A 163 -4.11 -2.38 -15.31
CA ILE A 163 -4.38 -3.71 -15.87
C ILE A 163 -5.23 -3.55 -17.14
N PRO A 164 -4.76 -4.01 -18.31
CA PRO A 164 -5.48 -3.85 -19.56
C PRO A 164 -6.89 -4.47 -19.52
N GLY A 165 -7.89 -3.70 -19.93
CA GLY A 165 -9.28 -4.14 -19.96
C GLY A 165 -9.94 -4.33 -18.58
N PHE A 166 -9.26 -4.04 -17.48
CA PHE A 166 -9.85 -4.12 -16.16
C PHE A 166 -10.53 -2.79 -15.79
N PRO A 167 -11.80 -2.80 -15.33
CA PRO A 167 -12.52 -1.56 -15.05
C PRO A 167 -11.90 -0.83 -13.86
N LEU A 168 -11.69 0.47 -14.02
CA LEU A 168 -11.21 1.38 -12.99
C LEU A 168 -12.21 2.54 -12.81
N PRO A 169 -13.32 2.33 -12.08
CA PRO A 169 -14.20 3.43 -11.69
C PRO A 169 -13.45 4.40 -10.78
N HIS A 170 -13.94 5.65 -10.72
CA HIS A 170 -13.28 6.67 -9.91
C HIS A 170 -13.27 6.30 -8.42
N LEU A 171 -12.20 6.69 -7.74
CA LEU A 171 -12.09 6.60 -6.29
C LEU A 171 -13.07 7.58 -5.61
N ALA A 172 -13.40 7.29 -4.36
CA ALA A 172 -14.10 8.27 -3.53
C ALA A 172 -13.25 9.54 -3.41
N ARG A 173 -13.90 10.72 -3.45
CA ARG A 173 -13.21 12.02 -3.38
C ARG A 173 -12.39 12.21 -2.10
N THR A 174 -12.75 11.50 -1.03
CA THR A 174 -12.05 11.52 0.26
C THR A 174 -10.84 10.59 0.30
N THR A 175 -10.66 9.70 -0.68
CA THR A 175 -9.52 8.79 -0.72
C THR A 175 -8.22 9.57 -0.93
N ARG A 176 -7.27 9.43 -0.02
CA ARG A 176 -5.91 9.97 -0.17
C ARG A 176 -5.09 9.11 -1.10
N VAL A 177 -4.29 9.72 -1.98
CA VAL A 177 -3.46 8.95 -2.92
C VAL A 177 -2.03 9.48 -2.93
N LEU A 178 -1.08 8.59 -2.68
CA LEU A 178 0.35 8.83 -2.86
C LEU A 178 0.86 8.01 -4.04
N VAL A 179 1.47 8.69 -5.01
CA VAL A 179 2.14 8.08 -6.16
C VAL A 179 3.63 8.33 -6.04
N GLN A 180 4.43 7.27 -6.05
CA GLN A 180 5.88 7.36 -5.92
C GLN A 180 6.58 6.72 -7.12
N VAL A 181 7.57 7.40 -7.69
CA VAL A 181 8.45 6.89 -8.76
C VAL A 181 9.91 7.08 -8.37
N GLY A 182 10.79 6.18 -8.80
CA GLY A 182 12.23 6.32 -8.63
C GLY A 182 12.87 7.07 -9.79
N ASP A 183 13.86 7.89 -9.53
CA ASP A 183 14.62 8.58 -10.59
C ASP A 183 15.55 7.65 -11.37
N ALA A 184 15.87 6.48 -10.80
CA ALA A 184 16.70 5.43 -11.41
C ALA A 184 15.90 4.15 -11.76
N ASP A 185 14.57 4.14 -11.61
CA ASP A 185 13.75 2.98 -11.97
C ASP A 185 13.61 2.85 -13.49
N THR A 186 14.33 1.89 -14.06
CA THR A 186 14.29 1.56 -15.50
C THR A 186 13.34 0.38 -15.80
N VAL A 187 12.75 -0.26 -14.79
CA VAL A 187 11.84 -1.42 -14.95
C VAL A 187 10.41 -0.96 -15.16
N ALA A 188 9.85 -0.22 -14.22
CA ALA A 188 8.51 0.36 -14.37
C ALA A 188 8.59 1.76 -14.99
N GLY A 189 9.66 2.49 -14.75
CA GLY A 189 9.81 3.87 -15.19
C GLY A 189 8.68 4.75 -14.62
N ARG A 190 8.18 5.67 -15.45
CA ARG A 190 7.12 6.62 -15.06
C ARG A 190 5.77 6.32 -15.68
N ALA A 191 5.72 5.51 -16.74
CA ALA A 191 4.52 5.33 -17.56
C ALA A 191 3.29 4.87 -16.76
N GLY A 192 3.47 3.92 -15.83
CA GLY A 192 2.39 3.44 -14.96
C GLY A 192 1.90 4.54 -14.01
N ALA A 193 2.83 5.24 -13.37
CA ALA A 193 2.52 6.34 -12.46
C ALA A 193 1.80 7.49 -13.16
N ASP A 194 2.28 7.88 -14.34
CA ASP A 194 1.68 8.96 -15.13
C ASP A 194 0.27 8.57 -15.60
N ALA A 195 0.05 7.33 -16.01
CA ALA A 195 -1.27 6.82 -16.37
C ALA A 195 -2.25 6.87 -15.18
N PHE A 196 -1.84 6.44 -13.98
CA PHE A 196 -2.66 6.54 -12.78
C PHE A 196 -2.90 7.99 -12.36
N TRP A 197 -1.88 8.85 -12.48
CA TRP A 197 -2.03 10.27 -12.18
C TRP A 197 -3.04 10.97 -13.08
N GLN A 198 -3.02 10.66 -14.37
CA GLN A 198 -4.02 11.14 -15.34
C GLN A 198 -5.41 10.61 -15.05
N TRP A 199 -5.53 9.30 -14.77
CA TRP A 199 -6.81 8.68 -14.42
C TRP A 199 -7.39 9.28 -13.11
N LEU A 200 -6.57 9.55 -12.10
CA LEU A 200 -7.02 10.23 -10.89
C LEU A 200 -7.61 11.61 -11.20
N GLY A 201 -7.10 12.30 -12.23
CA GLY A 201 -7.61 13.60 -12.69
C GLY A 201 -7.85 14.57 -11.53
N GLY A 202 -9.01 15.22 -11.52
CA GLY A 202 -9.51 16.04 -10.42
C GLY A 202 -10.34 15.26 -9.38
N ALA A 203 -10.39 13.93 -9.44
CA ALA A 203 -11.30 13.12 -8.63
C ALA A 203 -10.96 13.19 -7.13
N SER A 204 -9.69 13.21 -6.75
CA SER A 204 -9.26 13.39 -5.37
C SER A 204 -8.39 14.64 -5.19
N PRO A 205 -8.78 15.61 -4.34
CA PRO A 205 -7.94 16.73 -3.98
C PRO A 205 -6.76 16.31 -3.08
N PHE A 206 -6.81 15.14 -2.44
CA PHE A 206 -5.81 14.62 -1.53
C PHE A 206 -4.85 13.67 -2.23
N ARG A 207 -4.27 14.11 -3.36
CA ARG A 207 -3.30 13.31 -4.12
C ARG A 207 -1.95 13.99 -4.19
N SER A 208 -0.89 13.20 -4.13
CA SER A 208 0.48 13.64 -4.31
C SER A 208 1.26 12.73 -5.24
N TYR A 209 2.21 13.31 -5.97
CA TYR A 209 3.13 12.60 -6.86
C TYR A 209 4.56 12.93 -6.43
N THR A 210 5.32 11.94 -6.06
CA THR A 210 6.67 12.11 -5.53
C THR A 210 7.70 11.38 -6.39
N VAL A 211 8.77 12.07 -6.74
CA VAL A 211 9.94 11.45 -7.34
C VAL A 211 10.95 11.17 -6.22
N VAL A 212 11.12 9.90 -5.89
CA VAL A 212 12.17 9.44 -4.97
C VAL A 212 13.52 9.62 -5.66
N ARG A 213 14.42 10.37 -5.02
CA ARG A 213 15.72 10.72 -5.59
C ARG A 213 16.82 9.82 -5.05
N SER A 214 17.68 9.36 -5.96
CA SER A 214 18.93 8.72 -5.60
C SER A 214 19.86 9.72 -4.91
N HIS A 215 20.55 9.30 -3.86
CA HIS A 215 21.53 10.13 -3.15
C HIS A 215 22.53 9.27 -2.36
N GLY A 216 23.79 9.68 -2.32
CA GLY A 216 24.84 8.90 -1.67
C GLY A 216 24.91 7.48 -2.22
N ALA A 217 24.83 6.49 -1.36
CA ALA A 217 24.81 5.07 -1.73
C ALA A 217 23.38 4.53 -2.03
N PHE A 218 22.35 5.33 -1.80
CA PHE A 218 20.96 4.93 -2.12
C PHE A 218 20.65 5.23 -3.58
N VAL A 219 20.24 4.21 -4.31
CA VAL A 219 19.78 4.32 -5.70
C VAL A 219 18.29 3.99 -5.73
N ALA A 220 17.45 4.93 -6.18
CA ALA A 220 16.01 4.77 -6.26
C ALA A 220 15.60 3.96 -7.50
N GLU A 221 16.20 2.76 -7.64
CA GLU A 221 15.89 1.78 -8.66
C GLU A 221 14.70 0.90 -8.27
N HIS A 222 14.21 0.08 -9.21
CA HIS A 222 13.01 -0.75 -9.00
C HIS A 222 13.07 -1.65 -7.76
N ALA A 223 14.25 -2.10 -7.36
CA ALA A 223 14.43 -2.98 -6.19
C ALA A 223 14.43 -2.22 -4.85
N ALA A 224 14.67 -0.91 -4.85
CA ALA A 224 14.84 -0.10 -3.64
C ALA A 224 13.73 -0.22 -2.59
N PRO A 225 12.42 -0.37 -2.92
CA PRO A 225 11.37 -0.59 -1.92
C PRO A 225 11.52 -1.89 -1.10
N LYS A 226 12.34 -2.84 -1.55
CA LYS A 226 12.62 -4.10 -0.84
C LYS A 226 13.79 -3.99 0.13
N GLU A 227 14.54 -2.90 0.08
CA GLU A 227 15.68 -2.68 0.95
C GLU A 227 15.26 -2.26 2.36
N THR A 228 16.16 -2.53 3.30
CA THR A 228 15.96 -2.19 4.72
C THR A 228 16.93 -1.13 5.23
N THR A 229 17.65 -0.47 4.32
CA THR A 229 18.55 0.64 4.64
C THR A 229 17.78 1.82 5.24
N ALA A 230 18.44 2.67 5.99
CA ALA A 230 17.82 3.87 6.54
C ALA A 230 17.25 4.78 5.45
N ALA A 231 17.94 4.89 4.31
CA ALA A 231 17.49 5.67 3.17
C ALA A 231 16.23 5.09 2.52
N ALA A 232 16.18 3.77 2.28
CA ALA A 232 14.99 3.11 1.75
C ALA A 232 13.78 3.23 2.69
N ARG A 233 14.00 3.06 4.01
CA ARG A 233 12.95 3.28 5.01
C ARG A 233 12.42 4.72 4.99
N ALA A 234 13.30 5.69 4.94
CA ALA A 234 12.91 7.09 4.84
C ALA A 234 12.12 7.39 3.54
N ALA A 235 12.49 6.74 2.43
CA ALA A 235 11.87 6.94 1.14
C ALA A 235 10.49 6.27 0.99
N PHE A 236 10.26 5.10 1.63
CA PHE A 236 9.07 4.29 1.39
C PHE A 236 8.25 4.00 2.65
N TRP A 237 8.89 3.65 3.78
CA TRP A 237 8.15 3.30 4.99
C TRP A 237 7.57 4.54 5.67
N VAL A 238 8.38 5.60 5.81
CA VAL A 238 7.93 6.84 6.46
C VAL A 238 6.77 7.53 5.72
N PRO A 239 6.76 7.63 4.37
CA PRO A 239 5.58 8.13 3.66
C PRO A 239 4.32 7.30 3.88
N LEU A 240 4.43 5.96 3.86
CA LEU A 240 3.28 5.08 4.16
C LEU A 240 2.81 5.26 5.60
N ASP A 241 3.73 5.33 6.58
CA ASP A 241 3.40 5.59 7.98
C ASP A 241 2.62 6.89 8.18
N ARG A 242 3.01 7.95 7.47
CA ARG A 242 2.32 9.25 7.49
C ARG A 242 0.92 9.14 6.88
N LEU A 243 0.83 8.46 5.75
CA LEU A 243 -0.45 8.26 5.06
C LEU A 243 -1.45 7.49 5.94
N ILE A 244 -0.98 6.45 6.67
CA ILE A 244 -1.77 5.70 7.64
C ILE A 244 -2.26 6.64 8.77
N ALA A 245 -1.35 7.43 9.34
CA ALA A 245 -1.69 8.36 10.41
C ALA A 245 -2.70 9.42 9.98
N GLU A 246 -2.55 9.96 8.77
CA GLU A 246 -3.50 10.92 8.18
C GLU A 246 -4.86 10.29 7.91
N ALA A 247 -4.91 9.03 7.46
CA ALA A 247 -6.15 8.31 7.22
C ALA A 247 -6.92 8.02 8.53
N ALA A 248 -6.22 7.87 9.64
CA ALA A 248 -6.82 7.61 10.95
C ALA A 248 -7.53 8.82 11.57
N VAL A 249 -7.19 10.05 11.15
CA VAL A 249 -7.80 11.30 11.68
C VAL A 249 -8.79 11.93 10.72
N SER A 250 -9.01 11.32 9.55
CA SER A 250 -10.02 11.80 8.60
C SER A 250 -11.40 11.29 9.02
N PRO A 251 -12.41 12.16 9.08
CA PRO A 251 -13.77 11.78 9.44
C PRO A 251 -14.45 10.90 8.40
#